data_ab2e6b2dd0581b02b5586dca4e6b684d
#
_entry.id   ab2e6b2dd0581b02b5586dca4e6b684d
#
_cell.length_a   1.000
_cell.length_b   1.000
_cell.length_c   1.000
_cell.angle_alpha   90.00
_cell.angle_beta   90.00
_cell.angle_gamma   90.00
#
_symmetry.space_group_name_H-M   'P 1'
#
loop_
_entity.id
_entity.type
_entity.pdbx_description
1 polymer ?
#
loop_
_entity_poly.entity_id
_entity_poly.type
_entity_poly.pdbx_seq_one_letter_code
_entity_poly.pdbx_strand_id
1 'polypeptide(L)'
;VQIRGIDSTKRYTKIVCGKDAEGVVTERLLTHGHQEATSDMEIVLDGENSRGRVVSRSVAQDESSQLFYPRMVGNAKCFGHVQCDSIIMGSAKIRSIPEIAANSTDAQLIHEAAIGKIAGDQLLKLQTLGLTAEEAEDTILKGFLA
;
A
#
# COMPACT_ATOMS: atom_id res chain seq x y z
N VAL A 1 -3.65 -10.89 8.93
CA VAL A 1 -3.39 -12.05 8.04
C VAL A 1 -1.95 -11.97 7.56
N GLN A 2 -1.23 -13.06 7.66
CA GLN A 2 0.13 -13.19 7.15
C GLN A 2 0.17 -14.35 6.14
N ILE A 3 0.71 -14.08 4.96
CA ILE A 3 0.85 -15.06 3.88
C ILE A 3 2.33 -15.13 3.51
N ARG A 4 2.90 -16.32 3.45
CA ARG A 4 4.31 -16.56 3.09
C ARG A 4 4.46 -17.82 2.25
N GLY A 5 5.51 -17.87 1.44
CA GLY A 5 5.94 -19.08 0.74
C GLY A 5 4.98 -19.54 -0.37
N ILE A 6 4.35 -18.60 -1.06
CA ILE A 6 3.44 -18.86 -2.17
C ILE A 6 3.87 -18.09 -3.42
N ASP A 7 3.56 -18.63 -4.61
CA ASP A 7 3.92 -18.02 -5.88
C ASP A 7 2.96 -16.90 -6.29
N SER A 8 1.70 -16.99 -5.92
CA SER A 8 0.72 -15.95 -6.18
C SER A 8 -0.33 -15.82 -5.07
N THR A 9 -0.84 -14.62 -4.90
CA THR A 9 -1.94 -14.34 -4.00
C THR A 9 -2.89 -13.30 -4.59
N LYS A 10 -4.17 -13.51 -4.34
CA LYS A 10 -5.21 -12.52 -4.64
C LYS A 10 -6.08 -12.38 -3.40
N ARG A 11 -6.12 -11.17 -2.84
CA ARG A 11 -6.93 -10.87 -1.66
C ARG A 11 -7.94 -9.78 -1.98
N TYR A 12 -9.18 -10.02 -1.56
CA TYR A 12 -10.23 -9.03 -1.53
C TYR A 12 -10.59 -8.70 -0.08
N THR A 13 -10.61 -7.41 0.24
CA THR A 13 -10.97 -6.90 1.57
C THR A 13 -12.05 -5.85 1.41
N LYS A 14 -13.18 -6.03 2.09
CA LYS A 14 -14.26 -5.04 2.14
C LYS A 14 -14.56 -4.65 3.57
N ILE A 15 -14.62 -3.33 3.82
CA ILE A 15 -15.00 -2.74 5.10
C ILE A 15 -16.13 -1.77 4.85
N VAL A 16 -17.18 -1.87 5.66
CA VAL A 16 -18.30 -0.93 5.67
C VAL A 16 -18.34 -0.26 7.03
N CYS A 17 -18.21 1.06 7.04
CA CYS A 17 -18.25 1.87 8.27
C CYS A 17 -19.61 2.55 8.41
N GLY A 18 -20.33 2.21 9.47
CA GLY A 18 -21.54 2.88 9.87
C GLY A 18 -21.29 4.21 10.58
N LYS A 19 -22.33 4.79 11.16
CA LYS A 19 -22.25 6.06 11.89
C LYS A 19 -21.19 6.02 12.99
N ASP A 20 -20.36 7.07 13.03
CA ASP A 20 -19.28 7.26 14.00
C ASP A 20 -18.22 6.12 14.03
N ALA A 21 -18.24 5.23 13.03
CA ALA A 21 -17.29 4.12 12.95
C ALA A 21 -15.99 4.52 12.26
N GLU A 22 -14.90 3.87 12.65
CA GLU A 22 -13.60 4.01 12.01
C GLU A 22 -13.11 2.65 11.52
N GLY A 23 -12.66 2.61 10.25
CA GLY A 23 -12.02 1.45 9.64
C GLY A 23 -10.58 1.77 9.27
N VAL A 24 -9.63 0.96 9.75
CA VAL A 24 -8.20 1.11 9.43
C VAL A 24 -7.68 -0.19 8.81
N VAL A 25 -7.06 -0.06 7.63
CA VAL A 25 -6.34 -1.15 6.98
C VAL A 25 -4.87 -0.78 6.88
N THR A 26 -4.03 -1.64 7.41
CA THR A 26 -2.58 -1.55 7.23
C THR A 26 -2.09 -2.76 6.46
N GLU A 27 -1.46 -2.52 5.32
CA GLU A 27 -0.88 -3.57 4.48
C GLU A 27 0.62 -3.41 4.39
N ARG A 28 1.32 -4.55 4.47
CA ARG A 28 2.74 -4.67 4.18
C ARG A 28 2.92 -5.81 3.19
N LEU A 29 3.43 -5.52 2.01
CA LEU A 29 3.54 -6.48 0.92
C LEU A 29 4.97 -6.52 0.38
N LEU A 30 5.54 -7.70 0.36
CA LEU A 30 6.84 -7.96 -0.25
C LEU A 30 6.68 -9.08 -1.26
N THR A 31 7.09 -8.84 -2.48
CA THR A 31 7.17 -9.86 -3.54
C THR A 31 8.58 -9.92 -4.11
N HIS A 32 9.00 -11.12 -4.48
CA HIS A 32 10.30 -11.37 -5.10
C HIS A 32 10.20 -12.52 -6.12
N GLY A 33 11.30 -12.79 -6.86
CA GLY A 33 11.30 -13.81 -7.90
C GLY A 33 10.26 -13.50 -8.97
N HIS A 34 9.41 -14.46 -9.27
CA HIS A 34 8.28 -14.32 -10.20
C HIS A 34 6.91 -14.27 -9.50
N GLN A 35 6.90 -13.94 -8.22
CA GLN A 35 5.66 -13.88 -7.45
C GLN A 35 4.71 -12.82 -7.97
N GLU A 36 3.42 -13.10 -7.86
CA GLU A 36 2.34 -12.18 -8.23
C GLU A 36 1.42 -11.93 -7.05
N ALA A 37 1.12 -10.68 -6.75
CA ALA A 37 0.21 -10.32 -5.67
C ALA A 37 -0.84 -9.32 -6.16
N THR A 38 -2.09 -9.60 -5.87
CA THR A 38 -3.21 -8.68 -6.09
C THR A 38 -3.86 -8.36 -4.76
N SER A 39 -3.93 -7.09 -4.43
CA SER A 39 -4.66 -6.57 -3.28
C SER A 39 -5.82 -5.70 -3.77
N ASP A 40 -7.03 -6.21 -3.64
CA ASP A 40 -8.27 -5.53 -3.97
C ASP A 40 -8.96 -5.12 -2.68
N MET A 41 -9.15 -3.82 -2.48
CA MET A 41 -9.73 -3.26 -1.27
C MET A 41 -10.92 -2.37 -1.60
N GLU A 42 -11.97 -2.50 -0.80
CA GLU A 42 -13.11 -1.61 -0.84
C GLU A 42 -13.45 -1.11 0.56
N ILE A 43 -13.47 0.21 0.74
CA ILE A 43 -13.92 0.83 1.97
C ILE A 43 -15.14 1.68 1.65
N VAL A 44 -16.25 1.37 2.30
CA VAL A 44 -17.52 2.08 2.16
C VAL A 44 -17.80 2.83 3.44
N LEU A 45 -17.84 4.15 3.35
CA LEU A 45 -18.16 5.06 4.46
C LEU A 45 -19.63 5.47 4.34
N ASP A 46 -20.49 4.66 4.96
CA ASP A 46 -21.96 4.74 4.82
C ASP A 46 -22.60 5.66 5.85
N GLY A 47 -22.03 5.77 7.04
CA GLY A 47 -22.62 6.51 8.15
C GLY A 47 -22.04 7.90 8.33
N GLU A 48 -22.82 8.80 8.93
CA GLU A 48 -22.38 10.11 9.37
C GLU A 48 -21.16 10.01 10.29
N ASN A 49 -20.18 10.87 10.08
CA ASN A 49 -18.90 10.93 10.80
C ASN A 49 -18.07 9.64 10.72
N SER A 50 -18.33 8.78 9.74
CA SER A 50 -17.47 7.61 9.51
C SER A 50 -16.10 8.02 8.98
N ARG A 51 -15.09 7.20 9.32
CA ARG A 51 -13.71 7.42 8.91
C ARG A 51 -13.11 6.14 8.34
N GLY A 52 -12.33 6.30 7.28
CA GLY A 52 -11.59 5.20 6.66
C GLY A 52 -10.14 5.58 6.43
N ARG A 53 -9.24 4.68 6.79
CA ARG A 53 -7.81 4.87 6.50
C ARG A 53 -7.20 3.59 5.95
N VAL A 54 -6.51 3.72 4.84
CA VAL A 54 -5.66 2.66 4.28
C VAL A 54 -4.23 3.15 4.24
N VAL A 55 -3.31 2.37 4.77
CA VAL A 55 -1.88 2.56 4.60
C VAL A 55 -1.30 1.28 4.02
N SER A 56 -0.92 1.32 2.75
CA SER A 56 -0.25 0.21 2.07
C SER A 56 1.19 0.60 1.78
N ARG A 57 2.13 -0.22 2.23
CA ARG A 57 3.54 -0.13 1.86
C ARG A 57 3.96 -1.43 1.20
N SER A 58 4.54 -1.32 0.03
CA SER A 58 4.91 -2.50 -0.75
C SER A 58 6.31 -2.39 -1.33
N VAL A 59 6.95 -3.54 -1.44
CA VAL A 59 8.23 -3.70 -2.11
C VAL A 59 8.10 -4.83 -3.11
N ALA A 60 8.44 -4.57 -4.37
CA ALA A 60 8.51 -5.58 -5.42
C ALA A 60 9.95 -5.69 -5.93
N GLN A 61 10.48 -6.90 -5.90
CA GLN A 61 11.84 -7.23 -6.30
C GLN A 61 11.86 -8.19 -7.49
N ASP A 62 13.01 -8.28 -8.14
CA ASP A 62 13.30 -9.21 -9.24
C ASP A 62 12.38 -9.00 -10.45
N GLU A 63 11.60 -10.01 -10.81
CA GLU A 63 10.60 -9.99 -11.90
C GLU A 63 9.18 -10.14 -11.37
N SER A 64 8.98 -9.87 -10.07
CA SER A 64 7.67 -9.98 -9.43
C SER A 64 6.71 -8.86 -9.86
N SER A 65 5.43 -9.08 -9.65
CA SER A 65 4.40 -8.10 -10.00
C SER A 65 3.37 -7.94 -8.90
N GLN A 66 2.89 -6.71 -8.75
CA GLN A 66 1.85 -6.37 -7.79
C GLN A 66 0.78 -5.52 -8.46
N LEU A 67 -0.48 -5.82 -8.15
CA LEU A 67 -1.64 -4.99 -8.48
C LEU A 67 -2.33 -4.57 -7.18
N PHE A 68 -2.45 -3.27 -6.99
CA PHE A 68 -3.18 -2.68 -5.88
C PHE A 68 -4.38 -1.91 -6.41
N TYR A 69 -5.58 -2.29 -5.96
CA TYR A 69 -6.84 -1.73 -6.41
C TYR A 69 -7.67 -1.23 -5.22
N PRO A 70 -7.34 -0.04 -4.69
CA PRO A 70 -8.08 0.56 -3.59
C PRO A 70 -9.30 1.32 -4.11
N ARG A 71 -10.47 0.99 -3.57
CA ARG A 71 -11.71 1.71 -3.82
C ARG A 71 -12.24 2.29 -2.52
N MET A 72 -12.61 3.55 -2.56
CA MET A 72 -13.18 4.25 -1.42
C MET A 72 -14.47 4.95 -1.83
N VAL A 73 -15.55 4.65 -1.11
CA VAL A 73 -16.89 5.19 -1.36
C VAL A 73 -17.35 5.96 -0.13
N GLY A 74 -17.73 7.21 -0.31
CA GLY A 74 -18.28 8.06 0.76
C GLY A 74 -19.74 8.40 0.47
N ASN A 75 -20.65 7.83 1.25
CA ASN A 75 -22.11 7.97 1.07
C ASN A 75 -22.74 8.98 2.03
N ALA A 76 -21.99 9.48 3.01
CA ALA A 76 -22.43 10.43 4.00
C ALA A 76 -21.32 11.44 4.30
N LYS A 77 -21.53 12.34 5.28
CA LYS A 77 -20.43 13.15 5.82
C LYS A 77 -19.38 12.23 6.42
N CYS A 78 -18.21 12.14 5.79
CA CYS A 78 -17.18 11.19 6.14
C CYS A 78 -15.80 11.70 5.75
N PHE A 79 -14.78 11.06 6.27
CA PHE A 79 -13.39 11.31 5.88
C PHE A 79 -12.69 9.99 5.55
N GLY A 80 -12.11 9.92 4.36
CA GLY A 80 -11.35 8.76 3.90
C GLY A 80 -9.97 9.15 3.37
N HIS A 81 -8.96 8.37 3.73
CA HIS A 81 -7.59 8.58 3.26
C HIS A 81 -6.95 7.24 2.88
N VAL A 82 -6.50 7.16 1.64
CA VAL A 82 -5.71 6.04 1.13
C VAL A 82 -4.30 6.54 0.85
N GLN A 83 -3.33 5.95 1.51
CA GLN A 83 -1.92 6.18 1.26
C GLN A 83 -1.28 4.88 0.78
N CYS A 84 -0.65 4.92 -0.41
CA CYS A 84 0.10 3.78 -0.91
C CYS A 84 1.50 4.20 -1.35
N ASP A 85 2.49 3.67 -0.66
CA ASP A 85 3.90 3.92 -0.93
C ASP A 85 4.56 2.61 -1.37
N SER A 86 5.33 2.66 -2.45
CA SER A 86 5.90 1.45 -3.05
C SER A 86 7.33 1.66 -3.51
N ILE A 87 8.16 0.64 -3.31
CA ILE A 87 9.53 0.58 -3.82
C ILE A 87 9.60 -0.53 -4.87
N ILE A 88 10.12 -0.18 -6.05
CA ILE A 88 10.37 -1.11 -7.14
C ILE A 88 11.87 -1.36 -7.28
N MET A 89 12.24 -2.63 -7.38
CA MET A 89 13.61 -3.07 -7.56
C MET A 89 13.71 -4.07 -8.71
N GLY A 90 14.85 -4.04 -9.42
CA GLY A 90 15.06 -4.92 -10.57
C GLY A 90 14.09 -4.64 -11.70
N SER A 91 13.50 -5.70 -12.26
CA SER A 91 12.51 -5.65 -13.34
C SER A 91 11.07 -5.78 -12.84
N ALA A 92 10.84 -5.63 -11.54
CA ALA A 92 9.52 -5.76 -10.93
C ALA A 92 8.54 -4.69 -11.42
N LYS A 93 7.26 -4.99 -11.31
CA LYS A 93 6.17 -4.12 -11.76
C LYS A 93 5.16 -3.92 -10.65
N ILE A 94 4.79 -2.67 -10.41
CA ILE A 94 3.69 -2.32 -9.50
C ILE A 94 2.71 -1.45 -10.27
N ARG A 95 1.43 -1.83 -10.20
CA ARG A 95 0.32 -1.06 -10.76
C ARG A 95 -0.67 -0.74 -9.65
N SER A 96 -0.99 0.54 -9.50
CA SER A 96 -2.04 1.00 -8.58
C SER A 96 -3.17 1.62 -9.39
N ILE A 97 -4.40 1.18 -9.13
CA ILE A 97 -5.62 1.67 -9.81
C ILE A 97 -6.60 2.14 -8.74
N PRO A 98 -6.47 3.37 -8.25
CA PRO A 98 -7.38 3.90 -7.24
C PRO A 98 -8.74 4.30 -7.84
N GLU A 99 -9.81 4.06 -7.07
CA GLU A 99 -11.13 4.58 -7.36
C GLU A 99 -11.69 5.33 -6.14
N ILE A 100 -12.25 6.50 -6.38
CA ILE A 100 -12.90 7.32 -5.35
C ILE A 100 -14.29 7.70 -5.84
N ALA A 101 -15.31 7.42 -5.02
CA ALA A 101 -16.68 7.82 -5.25
C ALA A 101 -17.21 8.63 -4.06
N ALA A 102 -17.24 9.94 -4.19
CA ALA A 102 -17.84 10.84 -3.21
C ALA A 102 -19.32 11.09 -3.58
N ASN A 103 -20.21 10.32 -2.99
CA ASN A 103 -21.65 10.38 -3.26
C ASN A 103 -22.39 11.40 -2.38
N SER A 104 -21.69 12.00 -1.41
CA SER A 104 -22.19 13.09 -0.58
C SER A 104 -21.31 14.32 -0.76
N THR A 105 -21.90 15.50 -0.77
CA THR A 105 -21.16 16.77 -0.82
C THR A 105 -20.24 17.00 0.38
N ASP A 106 -20.53 16.35 1.49
CA ASP A 106 -19.76 16.42 2.72
C ASP A 106 -18.76 15.26 2.88
N ALA A 107 -18.63 14.41 1.86
CA ALA A 107 -17.61 13.38 1.83
C ALA A 107 -16.25 13.97 1.42
N GLN A 108 -15.23 13.74 2.23
CA GLN A 108 -13.84 14.11 1.96
C GLN A 108 -13.01 12.84 1.78
N LEU A 109 -12.60 12.57 0.56
CA LEU A 109 -11.83 11.38 0.21
C LEU A 109 -10.51 11.80 -0.45
N ILE A 110 -9.40 11.29 0.07
CA ILE A 110 -8.05 11.62 -0.39
C ILE A 110 -7.33 10.33 -0.75
N HIS A 111 -6.66 10.33 -1.89
CA HIS A 111 -5.72 9.29 -2.29
C HIS A 111 -4.35 9.90 -2.55
N GLU A 112 -3.32 9.33 -1.91
CA GLU A 112 -1.92 9.68 -2.10
C GLU A 112 -1.14 8.42 -2.50
N ALA A 113 -0.27 8.54 -3.49
CA ALA A 113 0.57 7.44 -3.93
C ALA A 113 1.98 7.92 -4.24
N ALA A 114 2.98 7.17 -3.79
CA ALA A 114 4.36 7.35 -4.17
C ALA A 114 4.94 6.01 -4.62
N ILE A 115 5.44 5.94 -5.85
CA ILE A 115 6.12 4.76 -6.39
C ILE A 115 7.51 5.19 -6.83
N GLY A 116 8.53 4.54 -6.31
CA GLY A 116 9.89 4.90 -6.62
C GLY A 116 10.89 3.78 -6.45
N LYS A 117 12.17 4.14 -6.56
CA LYS A 117 13.30 3.26 -6.32
C LYS A 117 14.08 3.76 -5.11
N ILE A 118 14.89 2.90 -4.53
CA ILE A 118 15.84 3.32 -3.48
C ILE A 118 16.83 4.30 -4.10
N ALA A 119 17.00 5.44 -3.45
CA ALA A 119 17.96 6.46 -3.91
C ALA A 119 19.41 5.98 -3.70
N GLY A 120 20.24 6.14 -4.72
CA GLY A 120 21.64 5.71 -4.67
C GLY A 120 22.48 6.43 -3.60
N ASP A 121 22.16 7.68 -3.29
CA ASP A 121 22.80 8.45 -2.22
C ASP A 121 22.49 7.90 -0.82
N GLN A 122 21.29 7.35 -0.60
CA GLN A 122 20.93 6.67 0.64
C GLN A 122 21.75 5.39 0.82
N LEU A 123 21.89 4.59 -0.24
CA LEU A 123 22.73 3.39 -0.22
C LEU A 123 24.19 3.75 0.04
N LEU A 124 24.71 4.74 -0.66
CA LEU A 124 26.09 5.19 -0.50
C LEU A 124 26.37 5.66 0.93
N LYS A 125 25.46 6.43 1.52
CA LYS A 125 25.61 6.90 2.90
C LYS A 125 25.69 5.75 3.90
N LEU A 126 24.87 4.72 3.76
CA LEU A 126 24.93 3.53 4.63
C LEU A 126 26.21 2.72 4.41
N GLN A 127 26.68 2.62 3.17
CA GLN A 127 27.97 1.98 2.86
C GLN A 127 29.16 2.71 3.47
N THR A 128 29.13 4.05 3.51
CA THR A 128 30.17 4.83 4.19
C THR A 128 30.20 4.62 5.71
N LEU A 129 29.10 4.13 6.29
CA LEU A 129 29.02 3.73 7.69
C LEU A 129 29.44 2.26 7.95
N GLY A 130 29.92 1.57 6.90
CA GLY A 130 30.49 0.25 7.01
C GLY A 130 29.58 -0.92 6.60
N LEU A 131 28.36 -0.63 6.08
CA LEU A 131 27.48 -1.67 5.56
C LEU A 131 27.90 -2.10 4.15
N THR A 132 27.72 -3.38 3.83
CA THR A 132 27.78 -3.83 2.44
C THR A 132 26.58 -3.25 1.64
N ALA A 133 26.62 -3.32 0.32
CA ALA A 133 25.49 -2.87 -0.51
C ALA A 133 24.19 -3.63 -0.17
N GLU A 134 24.28 -4.94 0.04
CA GLU A 134 23.15 -5.80 0.41
C GLU A 134 22.59 -5.44 1.80
N GLU A 135 23.46 -5.26 2.79
CA GLU A 135 23.03 -4.85 4.15
C GLU A 135 22.39 -3.45 4.16
N ALA A 136 22.90 -2.52 3.37
CA ALA A 136 22.34 -1.18 3.23
C ALA A 136 20.93 -1.23 2.63
N GLU A 137 20.75 -1.99 1.55
CA GLU A 137 19.46 -2.19 0.90
C GLU A 137 18.44 -2.85 1.84
N ASP A 138 18.82 -3.95 2.48
CA ASP A 138 17.97 -4.68 3.44
C ASP A 138 17.55 -3.78 4.62
N THR A 139 18.46 -2.93 5.10
CA THR A 139 18.17 -1.96 6.17
C THR A 139 17.10 -0.95 5.76
N ILE A 140 17.20 -0.41 4.54
CA ILE A 140 16.21 0.53 4.00
C ILE A 140 14.85 -0.16 3.84
N LEU A 141 14.82 -1.36 3.27
CA LEU A 141 13.58 -2.10 3.05
C LEU A 141 12.87 -2.49 4.36
N LYS A 142 13.63 -2.94 5.35
CA LYS A 142 13.09 -3.24 6.69
C LYS A 142 12.49 -2.00 7.35
N GLY A 143 13.17 -0.86 7.26
CA GLY A 143 12.67 0.40 7.78
C GLY A 143 11.41 0.87 7.06
N PHE A 144 11.35 0.71 5.75
CA PHE A 144 10.19 1.07 4.94
C PHE A 144 8.95 0.20 5.24
N LEU A 145 9.15 -1.10 5.44
CA LEU A 145 8.08 -2.05 5.72
C LEU A 145 7.71 -2.15 7.22
N ALA A 146 8.44 -1.49 8.07
CA ALA A 146 8.18 -1.51 9.52
C ALA A 146 6.81 -0.94 9.94
#